data_cfc4ab96e5ca39da4a8c63dc493303c8
#
_entry.id   cfc4ab96e5ca39da4a8c63dc493303c8
#
_cell.length_a   1.000
_cell.length_b   1.000
_cell.length_c   1.000
_cell.angle_alpha   90.00
_cell.angle_beta   90.00
_cell.angle_gamma   90.00
#
_symmetry.space_group_name_H-M   'P 1'
#
loop_
_entity.id
_entity.type
_entity.pdbx_description
1 polymer ?
#
loop_
_entity_poly.entity_id
_entity_poly.type
_entity_poly.pdbx_seq_one_letter_code
_entity_poly.pdbx_strand_id
1 'polypeptide(L)'
;KAGAWPLNFWLVPAYSAAVSPVGAVFALLTKLGVYTVLRLWTVLFAPDTGASAAFGQPVLVGAGIATLFVAALGILGTQRLSNLAGFSVLMSAGTLLAAVGLGQPAVWAGALFYLLSSTLAVSAFFLLTDMIERWRNAGMSVAPHEVAGTAPFLAEDLSALSDVNLDDDAQALYGRAIPAGVAFLGLSFMICTLLLTGLPPL
;
A
#
# COMPACT_ATOMS: atom_id res chain seq x y z
N LYS A 1 8.25 3.61 14.26
CA LYS A 1 7.83 2.49 13.39
C LYS A 1 6.33 2.48 13.05
N ALA A 2 5.49 3.22 13.80
CA ALA A 2 4.03 3.30 13.54
C ALA A 2 3.65 4.05 12.24
N GLY A 3 4.59 4.69 11.56
CA GLY A 3 4.34 5.39 10.30
C GLY A 3 3.62 6.73 10.44
N ALA A 4 3.63 7.36 11.61
CA ALA A 4 2.96 8.64 11.83
C ALA A 4 3.68 9.80 11.11
N TRP A 5 2.91 10.68 10.49
CA TRP A 5 3.43 11.94 9.96
C TRP A 5 3.93 12.84 11.13
N PRO A 6 5.05 13.56 11.00
CA PRO A 6 5.91 13.78 9.83
C PRO A 6 7.04 12.75 9.64
N LEU A 7 7.17 11.75 10.48
CA LEU A 7 8.30 10.81 10.50
C LEU A 7 8.17 9.63 9.51
N ASN A 8 7.24 9.70 8.57
CA ASN A 8 6.93 8.60 7.65
C ASN A 8 7.61 8.70 6.26
N PHE A 9 8.37 9.77 6.00
CA PHE A 9 8.99 10.05 4.69
C PHE A 9 9.92 8.94 4.17
N TRP A 10 10.55 8.18 5.06
CA TRP A 10 11.43 7.07 4.73
C TRP A 10 10.69 5.77 4.38
N LEU A 11 9.43 5.67 4.79
CA LEU A 11 8.68 4.42 4.78
C LEU A 11 8.38 3.97 3.34
N VAL A 12 7.75 4.81 2.53
CA VAL A 12 7.37 4.45 1.16
C VAL A 12 8.58 4.10 0.29
N PRO A 13 9.69 4.88 0.27
CA PRO A 13 10.89 4.50 -0.47
C PRO A 13 11.49 3.17 0.01
N ALA A 14 11.49 2.91 1.33
CA ALA A 14 12.00 1.65 1.87
C ALA A 14 11.15 0.44 1.43
N TYR A 15 9.83 0.59 1.39
CA TYR A 15 8.92 -0.47 0.95
C TYR A 15 9.02 -0.72 -0.55
N SER A 16 9.15 0.33 -1.35
CA SER A 16 9.27 0.20 -2.81
C SER A 16 10.61 -0.40 -3.25
N ALA A 17 11.66 -0.20 -2.47
CA ALA A 17 12.98 -0.78 -2.73
C ALA A 17 13.13 -2.21 -2.18
N ALA A 18 12.23 -2.64 -1.29
CA ALA A 18 12.28 -3.98 -0.70
C ALA A 18 11.74 -5.05 -1.67
N VAL A 19 12.33 -6.23 -1.63
CA VAL A 19 11.75 -7.42 -2.29
C VAL A 19 10.39 -7.70 -1.66
N SER A 20 9.38 -8.10 -2.45
CA SER A 20 7.98 -8.22 -2.02
C SER A 20 7.74 -9.01 -0.73
N PRO A 21 8.39 -10.17 -0.49
CA PRO A 21 8.24 -10.87 0.79
C PRO A 21 8.75 -10.03 1.98
N VAL A 22 9.84 -9.27 1.79
CA VAL A 22 10.40 -8.39 2.82
C VAL A 22 9.47 -7.19 3.06
N GLY A 23 8.86 -6.64 1.99
CA GLY A 23 7.83 -5.61 2.08
C GLY A 23 6.63 -6.06 2.91
N ALA A 24 6.17 -7.29 2.72
CA ALA A 24 5.09 -7.89 3.50
C ALA A 24 5.44 -8.01 5.00
N VAL A 25 6.67 -8.42 5.33
CA VAL A 25 7.16 -8.48 6.73
C VAL A 25 7.27 -7.08 7.33
N PHE A 26 7.74 -6.10 6.57
CA PHE A 26 7.80 -4.71 7.03
C PHE A 26 6.42 -4.12 7.32
N ALA A 27 5.41 -4.48 6.53
CA ALA A 27 4.03 -4.10 6.79
C ALA A 27 3.54 -4.63 8.15
N LEU A 28 3.86 -5.88 8.50
CA LEU A 28 3.62 -6.44 9.83
C LEU A 28 4.29 -5.62 10.93
N LEU A 29 5.56 -5.26 10.76
CA LEU A 29 6.32 -4.47 11.75
C LEU A 29 5.71 -3.09 11.98
N THR A 30 5.20 -2.43 10.92
CA THR A 30 4.51 -1.15 11.04
C THR A 30 3.22 -1.29 11.85
N LYS A 31 2.45 -2.35 11.63
CA LYS A 31 1.23 -2.65 12.39
C LYS A 31 1.52 -2.97 13.86
N LEU A 32 2.58 -3.71 14.15
CA LEU A 32 3.06 -3.93 15.52
C LEU A 32 3.42 -2.60 16.19
N GLY A 33 4.02 -1.66 15.46
CA GLY A 33 4.27 -0.30 15.96
C GLY A 33 3.00 0.43 16.38
N VAL A 34 1.94 0.36 15.56
CA VAL A 34 0.64 0.95 15.90
C VAL A 34 0.00 0.23 17.10
N TYR A 35 0.04 -1.10 17.14
CA TYR A 35 -0.44 -1.88 18.29
C TYR A 35 0.27 -1.50 19.59
N THR A 36 1.58 -1.29 19.55
CA THR A 36 2.36 -0.83 20.69
C THR A 36 1.89 0.53 21.19
N VAL A 37 1.62 1.47 20.28
CA VAL A 37 1.04 2.78 20.63
C VAL A 37 -0.31 2.61 21.30
N LEU A 38 -1.21 1.80 20.73
CA LEU A 38 -2.52 1.49 21.31
C LEU A 38 -2.37 0.93 22.73
N ARG A 39 -1.49 -0.04 22.90
CA ARG A 39 -1.28 -0.71 24.20
C ARG A 39 -0.73 0.23 25.25
N LEU A 40 0.29 1.02 24.89
CA LEU A 40 0.84 2.04 25.79
C LEU A 40 -0.22 3.10 26.15
N TRP A 41 -1.00 3.53 25.17
CA TRP A 41 -2.05 4.50 25.39
C TRP A 41 -3.12 4.01 26.37
N THR A 42 -3.59 2.78 26.18
CA THR A 42 -4.62 2.19 27.08
C THR A 42 -4.11 1.95 28.50
N VAL A 43 -2.81 1.76 28.69
CA VAL A 43 -2.21 1.53 30.02
C VAL A 43 -1.86 2.83 30.72
N LEU A 44 -1.26 3.80 29.99
CA LEU A 44 -0.73 5.03 30.60
C LEU A 44 -1.81 6.12 30.76
N PHE A 45 -2.79 6.16 29.86
CA PHE A 45 -3.81 7.21 29.79
C PHE A 45 -5.23 6.65 29.95
N ALA A 46 -5.37 5.62 30.81
CA ALA A 46 -6.66 5.04 31.16
C ALA A 46 -7.59 6.12 31.77
N PRO A 47 -8.91 5.98 31.63
CA PRO A 47 -9.87 6.94 32.16
C PRO A 47 -9.71 7.20 33.68
N ASP A 48 -9.14 6.25 34.40
CA ASP A 48 -8.99 6.28 35.86
C ASP A 48 -7.70 6.97 36.34
N THR A 49 -6.86 7.48 35.41
CA THR A 49 -5.55 8.08 35.73
C THR A 49 -5.63 9.59 36.15
N GLY A 50 -6.80 10.11 36.42
CA GLY A 50 -6.99 11.47 36.91
C GLY A 50 -6.58 12.54 35.89
N ALA A 51 -5.67 13.45 36.26
CA ALA A 51 -5.26 14.59 35.42
C ALA A 51 -4.57 14.20 34.13
N SER A 52 -4.06 12.98 34.02
CA SER A 52 -3.41 12.44 32.81
C SER A 52 -4.39 11.70 31.90
N ALA A 53 -5.65 11.57 32.30
CA ALA A 53 -6.68 10.93 31.46
C ALA A 53 -6.81 11.70 30.15
N ALA A 54 -6.82 10.95 29.04
CA ALA A 54 -6.97 11.48 27.68
C ALA A 54 -5.87 12.48 27.22
N PHE A 55 -4.74 12.57 27.94
CA PHE A 55 -3.63 13.43 27.54
C PHE A 55 -3.13 13.08 26.13
N GLY A 56 -3.03 14.10 25.27
CA GLY A 56 -2.50 13.94 23.91
C GLY A 56 -3.44 13.25 22.90
N GLN A 57 -4.69 12.92 23.24
CA GLN A 57 -5.67 12.41 22.28
C GLN A 57 -5.77 13.26 21.02
N PRO A 58 -5.93 14.60 21.08
CA PRO A 58 -6.02 15.43 19.88
C PRO A 58 -4.74 15.38 19.03
N VAL A 59 -3.57 15.20 19.66
CA VAL A 59 -2.30 15.07 18.94
C VAL A 59 -2.26 13.74 18.16
N LEU A 60 -2.73 12.66 18.77
CA LEU A 60 -2.75 11.34 18.13
C LEU A 60 -3.76 11.30 16.97
N VAL A 61 -4.95 11.88 17.17
CA VAL A 61 -5.96 12.02 16.10
C VAL A 61 -5.42 12.91 14.97
N GLY A 62 -4.83 14.05 15.31
CA GLY A 62 -4.23 14.96 14.33
C GLY A 62 -3.11 14.30 13.51
N ALA A 63 -2.21 13.58 14.17
CA ALA A 63 -1.15 12.81 13.50
C ALA A 63 -1.73 11.70 12.60
N GLY A 64 -2.77 11.01 13.04
CA GLY A 64 -3.47 10.00 12.25
C GLY A 64 -4.11 10.60 11.00
N ILE A 65 -4.85 11.69 11.13
CA ILE A 65 -5.50 12.40 10.00
C ILE A 65 -4.44 12.96 9.03
N ALA A 66 -3.38 13.57 9.54
CA ALA A 66 -2.29 14.08 8.70
C ALA A 66 -1.62 12.94 7.91
N THR A 67 -1.41 11.79 8.55
CA THR A 67 -0.87 10.58 7.90
C THR A 67 -1.81 10.08 6.80
N LEU A 68 -3.12 10.06 7.05
CA LEU A 68 -4.14 9.70 6.05
C LEU A 68 -4.10 10.64 4.85
N PHE A 69 -4.03 11.94 5.10
CA PHE A 69 -3.99 12.94 4.04
C PHE A 69 -2.76 12.78 3.14
N VAL A 70 -1.58 12.62 3.75
CA VAL A 70 -0.33 12.37 3.01
C VAL A 70 -0.40 11.06 2.22
N ALA A 71 -0.95 9.99 2.81
CA ALA A 71 -1.13 8.72 2.13
C ALA A 71 -2.09 8.83 0.93
N ALA A 72 -3.22 9.53 1.09
CA ALA A 72 -4.19 9.74 0.02
C ALA A 72 -3.58 10.52 -1.15
N LEU A 73 -2.86 11.61 -0.88
CA LEU A 73 -2.16 12.36 -1.92
C LEU A 73 -1.10 11.50 -2.62
N GLY A 74 -0.37 10.68 -1.86
CA GLY A 74 0.62 9.76 -2.39
C GLY A 74 0.02 8.69 -3.31
N ILE A 75 -1.14 8.13 -2.94
CA ILE A 75 -1.87 7.16 -3.78
C ILE A 75 -2.31 7.80 -5.09
N LEU A 76 -2.86 9.03 -5.05
CA LEU A 76 -3.30 9.74 -6.24
C LEU A 76 -2.15 10.15 -7.16
N GLY A 77 -0.97 10.43 -6.59
CA GLY A 77 0.20 10.88 -7.36
C GLY A 77 1.10 9.77 -7.88
N THR A 78 0.89 8.50 -7.48
CA THR A 78 1.80 7.41 -7.87
C THR A 78 1.24 6.57 -9.00
N GLN A 79 2.12 6.21 -9.96
CA GLN A 79 1.81 5.28 -11.05
C GLN A 79 2.51 3.92 -10.88
N ARG A 80 3.38 3.76 -9.87
CA ARG A 80 4.09 2.51 -9.61
C ARG A 80 3.32 1.68 -8.57
N LEU A 81 3.06 0.41 -8.87
CA LEU A 81 2.34 -0.50 -7.98
C LEU A 81 3.04 -0.71 -6.64
N SER A 82 4.37 -0.77 -6.63
CA SER A 82 5.18 -0.91 -5.41
C SER A 82 5.02 0.30 -4.47
N ASN A 83 4.99 1.53 -5.02
CA ASN A 83 4.72 2.75 -4.25
C ASN A 83 3.28 2.78 -3.73
N LEU A 84 2.32 2.34 -4.54
CA LEU A 84 0.91 2.26 -4.16
C LEU A 84 0.72 1.31 -2.97
N ALA A 85 1.42 0.17 -2.95
CA ALA A 85 1.45 -0.73 -1.81
C ALA A 85 2.03 -0.04 -0.56
N GLY A 86 3.12 0.71 -0.68
CA GLY A 86 3.72 1.49 0.42
C GLY A 86 2.77 2.55 0.99
N PHE A 87 2.08 3.30 0.13
CA PHE A 87 1.09 4.30 0.57
C PHE A 87 -0.15 3.66 1.20
N SER A 88 -0.57 2.46 0.77
CA SER A 88 -1.68 1.74 1.40
C SER A 88 -1.34 1.25 2.82
N VAL A 89 -0.08 0.87 3.09
CA VAL A 89 0.40 0.64 4.47
C VAL A 89 0.23 1.91 5.31
N LEU A 90 0.67 3.04 4.76
CA LEU A 90 0.62 4.33 5.45
C LEU A 90 -0.83 4.76 5.73
N MET A 91 -1.72 4.58 4.75
CA MET A 91 -3.15 4.86 4.89
C MET A 91 -3.77 4.03 6.02
N SER A 92 -3.51 2.73 6.03
CA SER A 92 -4.02 1.84 7.09
C SER A 92 -3.40 2.13 8.47
N ALA A 93 -2.17 2.59 8.54
CA ALA A 93 -1.56 3.02 9.80
C ALA A 93 -2.19 4.33 10.32
N GLY A 94 -2.47 5.28 9.42
CA GLY A 94 -3.14 6.54 9.75
C GLY A 94 -4.55 6.34 10.29
N THR A 95 -5.36 5.45 9.68
CA THR A 95 -6.71 5.10 10.18
C THR A 95 -6.66 4.51 11.59
N LEU A 96 -5.72 3.60 11.83
CA LEU A 96 -5.55 2.99 13.15
C LEU A 96 -5.10 4.01 14.19
N LEU A 97 -4.15 4.90 13.88
CA LEU A 97 -3.70 5.94 14.80
C LEU A 97 -4.83 6.92 15.14
N ALA A 98 -5.63 7.33 14.15
CA ALA A 98 -6.80 8.18 14.38
C ALA A 98 -7.85 7.47 15.25
N ALA A 99 -8.12 6.19 14.98
CA ALA A 99 -9.05 5.37 15.76
C ALA A 99 -8.60 5.21 17.23
N VAL A 100 -7.32 4.98 17.46
CA VAL A 100 -6.75 4.92 18.83
C VAL A 100 -6.93 6.26 19.56
N GLY A 101 -6.68 7.37 18.86
CA GLY A 101 -6.81 8.71 19.41
C GLY A 101 -8.24 9.12 19.78
N LEU A 102 -9.28 8.48 19.22
CA LEU A 102 -10.68 8.75 19.59
C LEU A 102 -11.03 8.27 21.01
N GLY A 103 -10.24 7.37 21.59
CA GLY A 103 -10.38 6.99 22.99
C GLY A 103 -11.65 6.21 23.36
N GLN A 104 -12.46 5.79 22.39
CA GLN A 104 -13.71 5.09 22.62
C GLN A 104 -13.52 3.56 22.58
N PRO A 105 -13.95 2.80 23.61
CA PRO A 105 -13.76 1.35 23.67
C PRO A 105 -14.37 0.59 22.48
N ALA A 106 -15.52 1.04 21.98
CA ALA A 106 -16.16 0.45 20.81
C ALA A 106 -15.30 0.60 19.53
N VAL A 107 -14.68 1.77 19.37
CA VAL A 107 -13.76 2.06 18.25
C VAL A 107 -12.50 1.21 18.35
N TRP A 108 -11.99 0.96 19.56
CA TRP A 108 -10.80 0.13 19.76
C TRP A 108 -11.04 -1.33 19.36
N ALA A 109 -12.23 -1.87 19.64
CA ALA A 109 -12.58 -3.23 19.20
C ALA A 109 -12.57 -3.33 17.65
N GLY A 110 -13.17 -2.35 16.98
CA GLY A 110 -13.13 -2.23 15.53
C GLY A 110 -11.70 -2.02 14.98
N ALA A 111 -10.89 -1.21 15.65
CA ALA A 111 -9.50 -0.97 15.28
C ALA A 111 -8.65 -2.25 15.37
N LEU A 112 -8.84 -3.10 16.37
CA LEU A 112 -8.15 -4.38 16.49
C LEU A 112 -8.55 -5.35 15.38
N PHE A 113 -9.84 -5.43 15.05
CA PHE A 113 -10.31 -6.21 13.91
C PHE A 113 -9.71 -5.70 12.60
N TYR A 114 -9.77 -4.40 12.37
CA TYR A 114 -9.17 -3.75 11.20
C TYR A 114 -7.65 -3.95 11.14
N LEU A 115 -6.95 -3.96 12.29
CA LEU A 115 -5.52 -4.21 12.34
C LEU A 115 -5.19 -5.59 11.76
N LEU A 116 -5.91 -6.63 12.14
CA LEU A 116 -5.70 -7.99 11.63
C LEU A 116 -6.03 -8.08 10.14
N SER A 117 -7.22 -7.63 9.72
CA SER A 117 -7.68 -7.72 8.33
C SER A 117 -6.77 -6.91 7.40
N SER A 118 -6.42 -5.68 7.76
CA SER A 118 -5.55 -4.82 6.96
C SER A 118 -4.11 -5.34 6.89
N THR A 119 -3.63 -6.04 7.92
CA THR A 119 -2.30 -6.65 7.91
C THR A 119 -2.22 -7.75 6.87
N LEU A 120 -3.20 -8.65 6.85
CA LEU A 120 -3.27 -9.74 5.88
C LEU A 120 -3.47 -9.19 4.46
N ALA A 121 -4.37 -8.22 4.29
CA ALA A 121 -4.65 -7.61 3.00
C ALA A 121 -3.42 -6.89 2.41
N VAL A 122 -2.69 -6.11 3.20
CA VAL A 122 -1.48 -5.42 2.74
C VAL A 122 -0.37 -6.41 2.41
N SER A 123 -0.18 -7.44 3.22
CA SER A 123 0.82 -8.47 2.94
C SER A 123 0.51 -9.21 1.63
N ALA A 124 -0.75 -9.58 1.40
CA ALA A 124 -1.20 -10.17 0.15
C ALA A 124 -1.02 -9.20 -1.03
N PHE A 125 -1.26 -7.91 -0.82
CA PHE A 125 -1.09 -6.88 -1.83
C PHE A 125 0.36 -6.75 -2.30
N PHE A 126 1.35 -6.81 -1.40
CA PHE A 126 2.76 -6.84 -1.77
C PHE A 126 3.12 -8.06 -2.62
N LEU A 127 2.62 -9.24 -2.27
CA LEU A 127 2.86 -10.45 -3.05
C LEU A 127 2.21 -10.39 -4.44
N LEU A 128 1.00 -9.82 -4.53
CA LEU A 128 0.30 -9.62 -5.80
C LEU A 128 1.01 -8.63 -6.70
N THR A 129 1.54 -7.52 -6.17
CA THR A 129 2.30 -6.54 -6.96
C THR A 129 3.53 -7.17 -7.60
N ASP A 130 4.25 -8.03 -6.88
CA ASP A 130 5.39 -8.77 -7.41
C ASP A 130 4.98 -9.73 -8.55
N MET A 131 3.88 -10.44 -8.38
CA MET A 131 3.37 -11.33 -9.42
C MET A 131 2.98 -10.56 -10.69
N ILE A 132 2.34 -9.41 -10.54
CA ILE A 132 1.94 -8.55 -11.67
C ILE A 132 3.20 -8.01 -12.37
N GLU A 133 4.19 -7.53 -11.63
CA GLU A 133 5.43 -7.01 -12.20
C GLU A 133 6.23 -8.09 -12.93
N ARG A 134 6.31 -9.30 -12.38
CA ARG A 134 6.95 -10.45 -13.05
C ARG A 134 6.22 -10.82 -14.35
N TRP A 135 4.90 -10.83 -14.35
CA TRP A 135 4.09 -11.09 -15.53
C TRP A 135 4.30 -10.03 -16.61
N ARG A 136 4.32 -8.75 -16.22
CA ARG A 136 4.61 -7.64 -17.13
C ARG A 136 5.98 -7.76 -17.76
N ASN A 137 7.00 -8.04 -16.95
CA ASN A 137 8.38 -8.19 -17.43
C ASN A 137 8.56 -9.44 -18.31
N ALA A 138 7.87 -10.54 -18.00
CA ALA A 138 7.87 -11.74 -18.85
C ALA A 138 7.20 -11.49 -20.20
N GLY A 139 6.13 -10.67 -20.24
CA GLY A 139 5.47 -10.28 -21.49
C GLY A 139 6.35 -9.39 -22.38
N MET A 140 7.17 -8.53 -21.80
CA MET A 140 8.11 -7.69 -22.53
C MET A 140 9.32 -8.46 -23.06
N SER A 141 9.73 -9.55 -22.42
CA SER A 141 10.87 -10.38 -22.88
C SER A 141 10.54 -11.23 -24.12
N VAL A 142 9.28 -11.33 -24.52
CA VAL A 142 8.85 -12.08 -25.72
C VAL A 142 8.83 -11.21 -26.97
N ALA A 143 9.05 -9.91 -26.87
CA ALA A 143 8.98 -8.95 -27.98
C ALA A 143 10.30 -8.50 -28.66
N PRO A 144 11.50 -9.04 -28.42
CA PRO A 144 12.71 -8.52 -29.08
C PRO A 144 13.10 -9.21 -30.38
N HIS A 145 12.27 -10.05 -31.04
CA HIS A 145 12.79 -10.87 -32.16
C HIS A 145 12.35 -10.48 -33.57
N GLU A 146 11.71 -9.31 -33.78
CA GLU A 146 11.31 -8.93 -35.15
C GLU A 146 11.80 -7.55 -35.64
N VAL A 147 12.72 -6.91 -34.97
CA VAL A 147 13.35 -5.66 -35.49
C VAL A 147 14.83 -5.90 -35.79
N ALA A 148 15.15 -7.05 -36.44
CA ALA A 148 16.46 -7.27 -36.99
C ALA A 148 16.63 -6.52 -38.34
N GLY A 149 16.63 -5.20 -38.31
CA GLY A 149 16.80 -4.39 -39.53
C GLY A 149 16.90 -2.88 -39.26
N THR A 150 16.66 -2.42 -38.07
CA THR A 150 16.78 -0.99 -37.72
C THR A 150 18.19 -0.66 -37.23
N ALA A 151 18.69 0.48 -37.68
CA ALA A 151 20.01 0.98 -37.32
C ALA A 151 20.17 1.07 -35.78
N PRO A 152 21.33 0.70 -35.20
CA PRO A 152 21.52 0.55 -33.76
C PRO A 152 21.25 1.83 -32.94
N PHE A 153 21.36 3.01 -33.52
CA PHE A 153 21.09 4.29 -32.84
C PHE A 153 19.57 4.57 -32.66
N LEU A 154 18.71 3.98 -33.51
CA LEU A 154 17.26 4.12 -33.37
C LEU A 154 16.67 3.19 -32.29
N ALA A 155 17.35 2.08 -32.01
CA ALA A 155 16.92 1.15 -30.98
C ALA A 155 17.12 1.71 -29.55
N GLU A 156 18.14 2.55 -29.34
CA GLU A 156 18.43 3.16 -28.05
C GLU A 156 17.45 4.30 -27.74
N ASP A 157 17.08 5.10 -28.74
CA ASP A 157 16.07 6.17 -28.61
C ASP A 157 14.65 5.59 -28.42
N LEU A 158 14.33 4.46 -29.05
CA LEU A 158 13.04 3.80 -28.88
C LEU A 158 12.91 3.13 -27.49
N SER A 159 14.01 2.66 -26.90
CA SER A 159 13.97 2.14 -25.54
C SER A 159 13.77 3.24 -24.49
N ALA A 160 14.29 4.43 -24.72
CA ALA A 160 14.05 5.61 -23.88
C ALA A 160 12.60 6.10 -23.99
N LEU A 161 11.98 6.00 -25.15
CA LEU A 161 10.57 6.35 -25.38
C LEU A 161 9.60 5.31 -24.82
N SER A 162 10.00 4.05 -24.69
CA SER A 162 9.17 3.00 -24.07
C SER A 162 9.04 3.17 -22.55
N ASP A 163 9.93 3.95 -21.94
CA ASP A 163 9.82 4.34 -20.53
C ASP A 163 8.86 5.53 -20.29
N VAL A 164 8.51 6.26 -21.36
CA VAL A 164 7.39 7.19 -21.39
C VAL A 164 6.17 6.35 -21.74
N ASN A 165 5.38 6.02 -20.73
CA ASN A 165 4.12 5.28 -20.88
C ASN A 165 3.08 6.15 -21.61
N LEU A 166 3.32 6.36 -22.90
CA LEU A 166 2.31 6.79 -23.83
C LEU A 166 1.64 5.50 -24.30
N ASP A 167 0.40 5.29 -23.88
CA ASP A 167 -0.47 4.20 -24.31
C ASP A 167 -0.74 4.16 -25.82
N ASP A 168 0.04 4.89 -26.60
CA ASP A 168 -0.13 5.02 -28.04
C ASP A 168 0.36 3.84 -28.86
N ASP A 169 1.17 2.93 -28.27
CA ASP A 169 1.52 1.66 -28.89
C ASP A 169 0.52 0.54 -28.53
N ALA A 170 -0.60 0.89 -27.93
CA ALA A 170 -1.75 0.05 -27.92
C ALA A 170 -2.22 -0.18 -29.36
N GLN A 171 -1.53 -1.04 -30.08
CA GLN A 171 -2.22 -1.90 -31.03
C GLN A 171 -3.44 -2.42 -30.27
N ALA A 172 -4.57 -1.83 -30.61
CA ALA A 172 -5.82 -2.12 -29.94
C ALA A 172 -5.98 -3.64 -29.89
N LEU A 173 -5.71 -4.22 -28.72
CA LEU A 173 -5.88 -5.64 -28.43
C LEU A 173 -7.39 -5.94 -28.35
N TYR A 174 -8.16 -5.36 -29.28
CA TYR A 174 -9.57 -5.63 -29.43
C TYR A 174 -9.73 -7.11 -29.73
N GLY A 175 -10.28 -7.82 -28.79
CA GLY A 175 -10.66 -9.21 -28.97
C GLY A 175 -9.63 -10.27 -28.54
N ARG A 176 -8.51 -9.90 -27.90
CA ARG A 176 -7.63 -10.91 -27.32
C ARG A 176 -8.22 -11.38 -25.99
N ALA A 177 -8.53 -12.67 -25.89
CA ALA A 177 -9.00 -13.25 -24.64
C ALA A 177 -7.97 -13.01 -23.54
N ILE A 178 -8.40 -12.40 -22.42
CA ILE A 178 -7.55 -12.19 -21.26
C ILE A 178 -7.18 -13.58 -20.71
N PRO A 179 -5.89 -13.93 -20.58
CA PRO A 179 -5.50 -15.20 -19.98
C PRO A 179 -6.13 -15.37 -18.60
N ALA A 180 -6.64 -16.56 -18.30
CA ALA A 180 -7.32 -16.83 -17.03
C ALA A 180 -6.46 -16.44 -15.79
N GLY A 181 -5.14 -16.59 -15.89
CA GLY A 181 -4.19 -16.17 -14.83
C GLY A 181 -4.21 -14.68 -14.58
N VAL A 182 -4.30 -13.83 -15.63
CA VAL A 182 -4.36 -12.36 -15.49
C VAL A 182 -5.71 -11.93 -14.93
N ALA A 183 -6.80 -12.56 -15.36
CA ALA A 183 -8.14 -12.30 -14.81
C ALA A 183 -8.20 -12.65 -13.31
N PHE A 184 -7.60 -13.77 -12.90
CA PHE A 184 -7.49 -14.17 -11.50
C PHE A 184 -6.66 -13.19 -10.67
N LEU A 185 -5.53 -12.71 -11.19
CA LEU A 185 -4.72 -11.68 -10.53
C LEU A 185 -5.50 -10.37 -10.34
N GLY A 186 -6.24 -9.95 -11.37
CA GLY A 186 -7.10 -8.76 -11.29
C GLY A 186 -8.20 -8.91 -10.24
N LEU A 187 -8.86 -10.07 -10.17
CA LEU A 187 -9.85 -10.37 -9.14
C LEU A 187 -9.25 -10.36 -7.74
N SER A 188 -8.09 -10.98 -7.56
CA SER A 188 -7.37 -10.99 -6.28
C SER A 188 -6.98 -9.58 -5.84
N PHE A 189 -6.55 -8.73 -6.77
CA PHE A 189 -6.25 -7.33 -6.51
C PHE A 189 -7.50 -6.58 -6.02
N MET A 190 -8.65 -6.76 -6.69
CA MET A 190 -9.92 -6.17 -6.28
C MET A 190 -10.33 -6.62 -4.87
N ILE A 191 -10.18 -7.90 -4.56
CA ILE A 191 -10.49 -8.44 -3.21
C ILE A 191 -9.57 -7.81 -2.16
N CYS A 192 -8.27 -7.72 -2.42
CA CYS A 192 -7.33 -7.09 -1.48
C CYS A 192 -7.65 -5.61 -1.25
N THR A 193 -8.01 -4.86 -2.29
CA THR A 193 -8.38 -3.45 -2.15
C THR A 193 -9.68 -3.29 -1.34
N LEU A 194 -10.68 -4.13 -1.55
CA LEU A 194 -11.92 -4.14 -0.76
C LEU A 194 -11.66 -4.45 0.72
N LEU A 195 -10.79 -5.42 1.01
CA LEU A 195 -10.40 -5.74 2.40
C LEU A 195 -9.64 -4.58 3.07
N LEU A 196 -8.83 -3.83 2.30
CA LEU A 196 -8.13 -2.65 2.80
C LEU A 196 -9.08 -1.51 3.16
N THR A 197 -10.21 -1.38 2.48
CA THR A 197 -11.22 -0.37 2.81
C THR A 197 -11.97 -0.68 4.12
N GLY A 198 -11.79 -1.86 4.67
CA GLY A 198 -12.41 -2.26 5.94
C GLY A 198 -13.91 -2.51 5.83
N LEU A 199 -14.43 -2.73 4.64
CA LEU A 199 -15.81 -3.17 4.47
C LEU A 199 -15.95 -4.56 5.13
N PRO A 200 -16.87 -4.72 6.09
CA PRO A 200 -17.13 -6.03 6.66
C PRO A 200 -17.60 -6.96 5.52
N PRO A 201 -17.14 -8.21 5.50
CA PRO A 201 -17.78 -9.19 4.62
C PRO A 201 -19.24 -9.29 5.02
N LEU A 202 -20.14 -9.02 4.08
CA LEU A 202 -21.57 -9.16 4.24
C LEU A 202 -21.91 -10.63 4.49
#